data_516d6657ec676d14d34cf8275f019bb1
#
_entry.id   516d6657ec676d14d34cf8275f019bb1
#
_cell.length_a   1.000
_cell.length_b   1.000
_cell.length_c   1.000
_cell.angle_alpha   90.00
_cell.angle_beta   90.00
_cell.angle_gamma   90.00
#
_symmetry.space_group_name_H-M   'P 1'
#
loop_
_entity.id
_entity.type
_entity.pdbx_description
1 polymer ?
#
loop_
_entity_poly.entity_id
_entity_poly.type
_entity_poly.pdbx_seq_one_letter_code
_entity_poly.pdbx_strand_id
1 'polypeptide(L)'
;MQILVTGGSGLVGKHLKDIMPDATYIGSKDCDLTDATQVDALINFFRPKIVVHLAARVGGIVDNISYPVDYLEENVIMNTNVLKKCHEYNVDRVISILSTCIYPDVVESYP
;
A
#
# COMPACT_ATOMS: atom_id res chain seq x y z
N MET A 1 -2.73 -20.08 3.87
CA MET A 1 -2.48 -19.07 2.83
C MET A 1 -1.82 -17.85 3.46
N GLN A 2 -0.74 -17.38 2.90
CA GLN A 2 -0.01 -16.26 3.49
C GLN A 2 -0.47 -14.93 2.89
N ILE A 3 -0.87 -14.01 3.77
CA ILE A 3 -1.33 -12.67 3.41
C ILE A 3 -0.39 -11.65 4.05
N LEU A 4 0.16 -10.77 3.25
CA LEU A 4 1.00 -9.66 3.70
C LEU A 4 0.21 -8.35 3.56
N VAL A 5 0.15 -7.57 4.64
CA VAL A 5 -0.56 -6.29 4.66
C VAL A 5 0.44 -5.17 4.88
N THR A 6 0.55 -4.26 3.93
CA THR A 6 1.34 -3.03 4.11
C THR A 6 0.46 -1.95 4.74
N GLY A 7 1.08 -0.99 5.42
CA GLY A 7 0.30 0.02 6.14
C GLY A 7 -0.45 -0.56 7.34
N GLY A 8 0.07 -1.66 7.89
CA GLY A 8 -0.59 -2.41 8.95
C GLY A 8 -0.74 -1.65 10.27
N SER A 9 0.05 -0.60 10.49
CA SER A 9 -0.05 0.23 11.70
C SER A 9 -1.06 1.36 11.55
N GLY A 10 -1.62 1.57 10.37
CA GLY A 10 -2.63 2.60 10.13
C GLY A 10 -4.02 2.20 10.61
N LEU A 11 -4.99 3.09 10.43
CA LEU A 11 -6.36 2.89 10.91
C LEU A 11 -7.01 1.63 10.33
N VAL A 12 -6.97 1.48 9.00
CA VAL A 12 -7.57 0.32 8.34
C VAL A 12 -6.83 -0.96 8.72
N GLY A 13 -5.50 -0.90 8.77
CA GLY A 13 -4.68 -2.05 9.14
C GLY A 13 -4.97 -2.56 10.55
N LYS A 14 -5.15 -1.65 11.51
CA LYS A 14 -5.50 -2.02 12.88
C LYS A 14 -6.85 -2.74 12.96
N HIS A 15 -7.85 -2.25 12.24
CA HIS A 15 -9.16 -2.91 12.19
C HIS A 15 -9.11 -4.24 11.45
N LEU A 16 -8.34 -4.30 10.38
CA LEU A 16 -8.19 -5.53 9.61
C LEU A 16 -7.52 -6.63 10.44
N LYS A 17 -6.58 -6.26 11.30
CA LYS A 17 -5.89 -7.21 12.18
C LYS A 17 -6.84 -7.89 13.15
N ASP A 18 -7.89 -7.22 13.59
CA ASP A 18 -8.92 -7.82 14.45
C ASP A 18 -9.72 -8.90 13.70
N ILE A 19 -9.89 -8.74 12.39
CA ILE A 19 -10.65 -9.66 11.55
C ILE A 19 -9.75 -10.79 11.03
N MET A 20 -8.52 -10.46 10.64
CA MET A 20 -7.55 -11.41 10.08
C MET A 20 -6.25 -11.38 10.90
N PRO A 21 -6.24 -11.93 12.11
CA PRO A 21 -5.05 -11.90 12.98
C PRO A 21 -3.88 -12.73 12.47
N ASP A 22 -4.14 -13.69 11.57
CA ASP A 22 -3.10 -14.58 11.04
C ASP A 22 -2.29 -13.98 9.87
N ALA A 23 -2.73 -12.86 9.30
CA ALA A 23 -1.97 -12.16 8.27
C ALA A 23 -0.74 -11.48 8.87
N THR A 24 0.25 -11.19 8.04
CA THR A 24 1.45 -10.46 8.45
C THR A 24 1.24 -8.96 8.18
N TYR A 25 1.41 -8.13 9.19
CA TYR A 25 1.18 -6.69 9.12
C TYR A 25 2.50 -5.94 9.20
N ILE A 26 2.78 -5.12 8.19
CA ILE A 26 4.01 -4.34 8.05
C ILE A 26 3.69 -2.86 8.13
N GLY A 27 4.36 -2.15 9.04
CA GLY A 27 4.29 -0.71 9.17
C GLY A 27 5.53 -0.03 8.59
N SER A 28 5.54 1.30 8.58
CA SER A 28 6.65 2.10 8.06
C SER A 28 7.96 1.89 8.82
N LYS A 29 7.86 1.46 10.08
CA LYS A 29 9.05 1.14 10.90
C LYS A 29 9.71 -0.17 10.48
N ASP A 30 8.96 -1.06 9.86
CA ASP A 30 9.44 -2.37 9.47
C ASP A 30 10.08 -2.35 8.08
N CYS A 31 9.55 -1.52 7.19
CA CYS A 31 9.99 -1.46 5.80
C CYS A 31 9.65 -0.09 5.20
N ASP A 32 10.63 0.53 4.57
CA ASP A 32 10.42 1.74 3.79
C ASP A 32 10.03 1.36 2.36
N LEU A 33 8.76 1.51 2.03
CA LEU A 33 8.23 1.12 0.73
C LEU A 33 8.68 2.04 -0.41
N THR A 34 9.28 3.19 -0.10
CA THR A 34 9.89 4.04 -1.12
C THR A 34 11.25 3.53 -1.57
N ASP A 35 11.82 2.60 -0.82
CA ASP A 35 13.10 1.96 -1.14
C ASP A 35 12.84 0.60 -1.82
N ALA A 36 13.13 0.53 -3.12
CA ALA A 36 12.91 -0.68 -3.90
C ALA A 36 13.67 -1.89 -3.36
N THR A 37 14.85 -1.68 -2.80
CA THR A 37 15.66 -2.77 -2.22
C THR A 37 14.99 -3.36 -0.98
N GLN A 38 14.41 -2.51 -0.12
CA GLN A 38 13.69 -2.99 1.05
C GLN A 38 12.41 -3.73 0.67
N VAL A 39 11.68 -3.25 -0.34
CA VAL A 39 10.48 -3.93 -0.83
C VAL A 39 10.84 -5.28 -1.43
N ASP A 40 11.93 -5.35 -2.20
CA ASP A 40 12.42 -6.61 -2.76
C ASP A 40 12.71 -7.62 -1.64
N ALA A 41 13.44 -7.20 -0.62
CA ALA A 41 13.78 -8.06 0.52
C ALA A 41 12.52 -8.52 1.27
N LEU A 42 11.54 -7.63 1.44
CA LEU A 42 10.28 -7.94 2.12
C LEU A 42 9.50 -9.03 1.38
N ILE A 43 9.25 -8.85 0.10
CA ILE A 43 8.48 -9.81 -0.70
C ILE A 43 9.25 -11.12 -0.83
N ASN A 44 10.56 -11.06 -1.03
CA ASN A 44 11.40 -12.26 -1.11
C ASN A 44 11.37 -13.07 0.20
N PHE A 45 11.39 -12.39 1.33
CA PHE A 45 11.39 -13.04 2.64
C PHE A 45 10.06 -13.76 2.93
N PHE A 46 8.96 -13.07 2.75
CA PHE A 46 7.64 -13.61 3.10
C PHE A 46 7.02 -14.48 2.01
N ARG A 47 7.34 -14.23 0.75
CA ARG A 47 6.75 -14.93 -0.40
C ARG A 47 5.24 -15.07 -0.27
N PRO A 48 4.50 -13.96 -0.06
CA PRO A 48 3.07 -14.03 0.16
C PRO A 48 2.32 -14.45 -1.10
N LYS A 49 1.15 -15.05 -0.92
CA LYS A 49 0.24 -15.32 -2.03
C LYS A 49 -0.65 -14.11 -2.32
N ILE A 50 -0.99 -13.36 -1.27
CA ILE A 50 -1.84 -12.18 -1.37
C ILE A 50 -1.16 -11.02 -0.66
N VAL A 51 -1.11 -9.86 -1.32
CA VAL A 51 -0.65 -8.61 -0.72
C VAL A 51 -1.81 -7.64 -0.67
N VAL A 52 -2.12 -7.14 0.53
CA VAL A 52 -3.08 -6.06 0.74
C VAL A 52 -2.29 -4.79 0.99
N HIS A 53 -2.29 -3.88 0.01
CA HIS A 53 -1.48 -2.67 0.05
C HIS A 53 -2.31 -1.49 0.54
N LEU A 54 -2.16 -1.20 1.84
CA LEU A 54 -2.85 -0.09 2.51
C LEU A 54 -1.91 1.10 2.74
N ALA A 55 -0.60 0.91 2.58
CA ALA A 55 0.36 1.94 2.89
C ALA A 55 0.23 3.13 1.93
N ALA A 56 0.20 4.32 2.51
CA ALA A 56 0.21 5.57 1.78
C ALA A 56 0.71 6.66 2.71
N ARG A 57 1.38 7.66 2.14
CA ARG A 57 1.66 8.89 2.88
C ARG A 57 0.38 9.71 2.84
N VAL A 58 -0.21 9.93 4.02
CA VAL A 58 -1.42 10.72 4.18
C VAL A 58 -1.18 11.85 5.17
N GLY A 59 -1.87 12.96 4.98
CA GLY A 59 -1.79 14.11 5.87
C GLY A 59 -3.09 14.89 5.81
N GLY A 60 -3.18 15.91 6.66
CA GLY A 60 -4.31 16.82 6.62
C GLY A 60 -4.33 17.66 5.34
N ILE A 61 -5.40 18.40 5.14
CA ILE A 61 -5.57 19.28 3.97
C ILE A 61 -4.40 20.27 3.86
N VAL A 62 -3.95 20.83 4.99
CA VAL A 62 -2.85 21.81 5.01
C VAL A 62 -1.56 21.18 4.51
N ASP A 63 -1.22 19.98 4.95
CA ASP A 63 -0.03 19.28 4.50
C ASP A 63 -0.09 18.95 3.01
N ASN A 64 -1.23 18.50 2.53
CA ASN A 64 -1.41 18.20 1.11
C ASN A 64 -1.29 19.44 0.23
N ILE A 65 -1.73 20.60 0.72
CA ILE A 65 -1.59 21.88 0.01
C ILE A 65 -0.15 22.36 0.04
N SER A 66 0.54 22.19 1.19
CA SER A 66 1.91 22.67 1.38
C SER A 66 2.96 21.82 0.66
N TYR A 67 2.73 20.49 0.57
CA TYR A 67 3.68 19.52 0.02
C TYR A 67 3.04 18.57 -0.99
N PRO A 68 2.31 19.06 -2.00
CA PRO A 68 1.57 18.19 -2.90
C PRO A 68 2.47 17.27 -3.74
N VAL A 69 3.64 17.75 -4.14
CA VAL A 69 4.58 16.96 -4.94
C VAL A 69 5.17 15.82 -4.13
N ASP A 70 5.53 16.09 -2.86
CA ASP A 70 6.10 15.06 -1.98
C ASP A 70 5.10 13.92 -1.73
N TYR A 71 3.83 14.26 -1.48
CA TYR A 71 2.78 13.25 -1.29
C TYR A 71 2.56 12.42 -2.55
N LEU A 72 2.48 13.08 -3.70
CA LEU A 72 2.30 12.39 -4.98
C LEU A 72 3.49 11.48 -5.27
N GLU A 73 4.69 12.01 -5.18
CA GLU A 73 5.92 11.28 -5.48
C GLU A 73 6.07 10.04 -4.59
N GLU A 74 5.95 10.20 -3.28
CA GLU A 74 6.11 9.08 -2.36
C GLU A 74 5.06 7.99 -2.57
N ASN A 75 3.79 8.37 -2.77
CA ASN A 75 2.74 7.39 -3.00
C ASN A 75 2.90 6.66 -4.32
N VAL A 76 3.30 7.35 -5.38
CA VAL A 76 3.57 6.73 -6.68
C VAL A 76 4.75 5.74 -6.57
N ILE A 77 5.82 6.14 -5.88
CA ILE A 77 7.00 5.28 -5.69
C ILE A 77 6.63 4.04 -4.89
N MET A 78 5.91 4.19 -3.77
CA MET A 78 5.48 3.05 -2.95
C MET A 78 4.61 2.08 -3.75
N ASN A 79 3.61 2.60 -4.46
CA ASN A 79 2.73 1.76 -5.27
C ASN A 79 3.49 1.03 -6.37
N THR A 80 4.38 1.74 -7.06
CA THR A 80 5.20 1.16 -8.12
C THR A 80 6.10 0.05 -7.58
N ASN A 81 6.79 0.29 -6.46
CA ASN A 81 7.67 -0.70 -5.87
C ASN A 81 6.91 -1.96 -5.44
N VAL A 82 5.77 -1.80 -4.77
CA VAL A 82 4.97 -2.94 -4.32
C VAL A 82 4.45 -3.75 -5.50
N LEU A 83 3.83 -3.09 -6.48
CA LEU A 83 3.27 -3.79 -7.64
C LEU A 83 4.34 -4.48 -8.47
N LYS A 84 5.47 -3.81 -8.70
CA LYS A 84 6.57 -4.38 -9.49
C LYS A 84 7.17 -5.61 -8.81
N LYS A 85 7.43 -5.54 -7.52
CA LYS A 85 8.00 -6.67 -6.79
C LYS A 85 7.00 -7.82 -6.63
N CYS A 86 5.74 -7.52 -6.43
CA CYS A 86 4.70 -8.55 -6.43
C CYS A 86 4.66 -9.29 -7.77
N HIS A 87 4.80 -8.57 -8.87
CA HIS A 87 4.86 -9.18 -10.20
C HIS A 87 6.11 -10.04 -10.38
N GLU A 88 7.27 -9.54 -9.97
CA GLU A 88 8.55 -10.26 -10.09
C GLU A 88 8.56 -11.56 -9.28
N TYR A 89 7.93 -11.57 -8.12
CA TYR A 89 7.90 -12.74 -7.24
C TYR A 89 6.63 -13.58 -7.38
N ASN A 90 5.84 -13.34 -8.42
CA ASN A 90 4.64 -14.12 -8.76
C ASN A 90 3.61 -14.18 -7.62
N VAL A 91 3.37 -13.04 -6.98
CA VAL A 91 2.28 -12.92 -6.01
C VAL A 91 0.95 -13.11 -6.74
N ASP A 92 0.09 -14.01 -6.23
CA ASP A 92 -1.15 -14.38 -6.91
C ASP A 92 -2.13 -13.22 -7.02
N ARG A 93 -2.22 -12.39 -5.97
CA ARG A 93 -3.18 -11.30 -5.94
C ARG A 93 -2.67 -10.12 -5.15
N VAL A 94 -2.88 -8.93 -5.69
CA VAL A 94 -2.61 -7.67 -4.99
C VAL A 94 -3.90 -6.88 -4.89
N ILE A 95 -4.25 -6.48 -3.69
CA ILE A 95 -5.41 -5.63 -3.42
C ILE A 95 -4.89 -4.27 -3.01
N SER A 96 -5.15 -3.24 -3.82
CA SER A 96 -4.77 -1.86 -3.53
C SER A 96 -6.01 -1.03 -3.23
N ILE A 97 -5.92 -0.20 -2.21
CA ILE A 97 -7.00 0.70 -1.84
C ILE A 97 -6.80 2.02 -2.57
N LEU A 98 -7.79 2.41 -3.35
CA LEU A 98 -7.79 3.68 -4.09
C LEU A 98 -8.85 4.61 -3.53
N SER A 99 -8.53 5.90 -3.57
CA SER A 99 -9.50 6.93 -3.20
C SER A 99 -10.51 7.17 -4.33
N THR A 100 -11.76 7.47 -3.98
CA THR A 100 -12.76 7.91 -4.95
C THR A 100 -12.39 9.25 -5.60
N CYS A 101 -11.43 9.97 -5.05
CA CYS A 101 -10.90 11.22 -5.63
C CYS A 101 -10.21 11.04 -6.98
N ILE A 102 -9.94 9.80 -7.41
CA ILE A 102 -9.42 9.53 -8.75
C ILE A 102 -10.49 9.74 -9.84
N TYR A 103 -11.76 9.73 -9.47
CA TYR A 103 -12.86 9.95 -10.40
C TYR A 103 -13.17 11.44 -10.53
N PRO A 104 -13.66 11.92 -11.70
CA PRO A 104 -14.08 13.31 -11.84
C PRO A 104 -15.33 13.59 -10.99
N ASP A 105 -15.57 14.87 -10.69
CA ASP A 105 -16.73 15.29 -9.90
C ASP A 105 -18.04 14.88 -10.55
N VAL A 106 -18.09 14.95 -11.90
CA VAL A 106 -19.22 14.49 -12.69
C VAL A 106 -18.78 13.28 -13.50
N VAL A 107 -19.42 12.14 -13.25
CA VAL A 107 -19.09 10.88 -13.92
C VAL A 107 -20.26 10.45 -14.79
N GLU A 108 -20.02 10.28 -16.10
CA GLU A 108 -21.08 9.87 -17.04
C GLU A 108 -21.45 8.40 -16.87
N SER A 109 -20.47 7.56 -16.49
CA SER A 109 -20.70 6.16 -16.19
C SER A 109 -19.72 5.67 -15.14
N TYR A 110 -20.16 4.73 -14.32
CA TYR A 110 -19.30 4.05 -13.37
C TYR A 110 -18.87 2.69 -13.91
N PRO A 111 -17.63 2.28 -13.62
CA PRO A 111 -17.16 0.95 -14.00
C PRO A 111 -17.89 -0.18 -13.31
#